data_64ff3f85b2be386db7f43623e28f0a93
#
_entry.id   64ff3f85b2be386db7f43623e28f0a93
#
_cell.length_a   1.000
_cell.length_b   1.000
_cell.length_c   1.000
_cell.angle_alpha   90.00
_cell.angle_beta   90.00
_cell.angle_gamma   90.00
#
_symmetry.space_group_name_H-M   'P 1'
#
loop_
_entity.id
_entity.type
_entity.pdbx_description
1 polymer ?
#
loop_
_entity_poly.entity_id
_entity_poly.type
_entity_poly.pdbx_seq_one_letter_code
_entity_poly.pdbx_strand_id
1 'polypeptide(L)'
;MPVLASPASIGETGIDAQKLHEPPYNLIGRKIAIGQVEIGRPGQFGIDKSVSWNPAIALERVFFRDGPAKVNTDVDSHAGMVAGVMISGDKTLPGVAPGARLYSSASGSPVEGGQPEECLSAQHVALQNGGDVRAINFSFGEPLQRDPRPEATLDGNALLTQCIDWSARTHDVLYVIAGNQGGGGIPIPTDNFNGINVAYTTQRDGVFSKVDFANLSALPVGIGRRLITREINVGPRRSINLSAPGSKIAVYELDGKIVEVSGTSFAAPHVTASVALLQEFGNRQLQSKQPNWTTDSRRNQVMRAVLLNSADKIKDNGDGLRLGMTRTVLGKDNLNWLESDAYKDPKIPLDIQMGTGHLNAFRAYEQFSPGQWSPEAAVPSVGWDYRTVEAKASQDYVLEQPLKAGSFVSLTLAWERVVDLDDKNKNNAFDVGESFRDRGLNNLDLYLVPADDNGTTKSVCSSVSEVDSIEHVFCPVPTAGRYKIRVQYRQQVNEASQPYALAWWTVPAQ
;
A
#
# COMPACT_ATOMS: atom_id res chain seq x y z
N MET A 1 -25.14 29.76 -6.43
CA MET A 1 -23.68 29.51 -6.38
C MET A 1 -23.46 28.13 -6.94
N PRO A 2 -22.58 27.91 -7.92
CA PRO A 2 -22.29 26.54 -8.31
C PRO A 2 -21.67 25.84 -7.09
N VAL A 3 -22.22 24.72 -6.71
CA VAL A 3 -21.59 23.78 -5.77
C VAL A 3 -20.33 23.32 -6.49
N LEU A 4 -19.17 23.83 -6.06
CA LEU A 4 -17.88 23.32 -6.52
C LEU A 4 -17.82 21.87 -6.07
N ALA A 5 -17.88 20.95 -7.03
CA ALA A 5 -17.78 19.53 -6.76
C ALA A 5 -16.45 19.29 -6.06
N SER A 6 -16.50 18.54 -4.97
CA SER A 6 -15.31 17.97 -4.32
C SER A 6 -14.43 17.27 -5.34
N PRO A 7 -13.09 17.26 -5.20
CA PRO A 7 -12.24 16.61 -6.18
C PRO A 7 -12.65 15.13 -6.32
N ALA A 8 -12.92 14.73 -7.55
CA ALA A 8 -13.46 13.41 -7.88
C ALA A 8 -12.62 12.26 -7.31
N SER A 9 -11.30 12.46 -7.12
CA SER A 9 -10.40 11.40 -6.66
C SER A 9 -10.58 11.00 -5.20
N ILE A 10 -11.04 11.90 -4.32
CA ILE A 10 -11.24 11.59 -2.90
C ILE A 10 -12.71 11.36 -2.51
N GLY A 11 -13.64 11.74 -3.39
CA GLY A 11 -15.09 11.57 -3.21
C GLY A 11 -15.59 10.19 -3.57
N GLU A 12 -16.93 10.06 -3.71
CA GLU A 12 -17.64 8.82 -4.06
C GLU A 12 -17.19 8.25 -5.41
N THR A 13 -16.84 9.09 -6.37
CA THR A 13 -16.31 8.71 -7.68
C THR A 13 -14.79 8.43 -7.66
N GLY A 14 -14.15 8.49 -6.51
CA GLY A 14 -12.74 8.21 -6.29
C GLY A 14 -12.55 7.13 -5.23
N ILE A 15 -11.90 7.47 -4.10
CA ILE A 15 -11.57 6.52 -3.02
C ILE A 15 -12.52 6.59 -1.81
N ASP A 16 -13.59 7.35 -1.85
CA ASP A 16 -14.53 7.56 -0.72
C ASP A 16 -13.92 8.14 0.58
N ALA A 17 -12.75 8.74 0.52
CA ALA A 17 -12.10 9.32 1.71
C ALA A 17 -12.90 10.50 2.28
N GLN A 18 -13.56 11.29 1.43
CA GLN A 18 -14.35 12.44 1.86
C GLN A 18 -15.46 12.05 2.84
N LYS A 19 -16.07 10.88 2.67
CA LYS A 19 -17.07 10.36 3.61
C LYS A 19 -16.52 10.23 5.03
N LEU A 20 -15.22 9.95 5.18
CA LEU A 20 -14.56 9.87 6.47
C LEU A 20 -14.30 11.26 7.08
N HIS A 21 -14.23 12.32 6.27
CA HIS A 21 -14.08 13.68 6.78
C HIS A 21 -15.35 14.18 7.50
N GLU A 22 -16.52 13.68 7.09
CA GLU A 22 -17.83 14.12 7.57
C GLU A 22 -18.22 13.42 8.89
N PRO A 23 -19.17 14.03 9.67
CA PRO A 23 -19.77 13.33 10.79
C PRO A 23 -20.46 12.02 10.37
N PRO A 24 -20.42 10.98 11.19
CA PRO A 24 -19.88 10.91 12.54
C PRO A 24 -18.38 10.64 12.63
N TYR A 25 -17.70 10.40 11.52
CA TYR A 25 -16.32 9.92 11.47
C TYR A 25 -15.33 11.03 11.86
N ASN A 26 -15.39 12.18 11.20
CA ASN A 26 -14.51 13.34 11.41
C ASN A 26 -13.02 12.97 11.41
N LEU A 27 -12.60 12.09 10.47
CA LEU A 27 -11.23 11.63 10.30
C LEU A 27 -10.58 12.45 9.18
N ILE A 28 -9.49 13.15 9.48
CA ILE A 28 -8.70 13.93 8.52
C ILE A 28 -7.18 13.71 8.69
N GLY A 29 -6.76 12.68 9.44
CA GLY A 29 -5.37 12.36 9.73
C GLY A 29 -4.75 13.12 10.90
N ARG A 30 -5.56 13.70 11.80
CA ARG A 30 -5.08 14.52 12.94
C ARG A 30 -4.07 13.78 13.80
N LYS A 31 -2.94 14.45 14.08
CA LYS A 31 -1.84 13.95 14.92
C LYS A 31 -1.12 12.71 14.36
N ILE A 32 -1.40 12.33 13.12
CA ILE A 32 -0.70 11.24 12.46
C ILE A 32 0.43 11.82 11.61
N ALA A 33 1.63 11.28 11.79
CA ALA A 33 2.78 11.59 10.97
C ALA A 33 2.83 10.64 9.75
N ILE A 34 3.00 11.24 8.58
CA ILE A 34 3.31 10.55 7.31
C ILE A 34 4.53 11.19 6.68
N GLY A 35 5.18 10.44 5.81
CA GLY A 35 6.40 10.86 5.13
C GLY A 35 6.26 10.97 3.63
N GLN A 36 7.20 11.68 3.03
CA GLN A 36 7.41 11.76 1.59
C GLN A 36 8.91 11.80 1.31
N VAL A 37 9.35 11.00 0.36
CA VAL A 37 10.69 11.10 -0.21
C VAL A 37 10.55 11.29 -1.71
N GLU A 38 11.26 12.28 -2.23
CA GLU A 38 11.23 12.70 -3.63
C GLU A 38 12.62 13.17 -4.06
N ILE A 39 12.82 13.39 -5.35
CA ILE A 39 14.05 14.00 -5.86
C ILE A 39 14.23 15.41 -5.29
N GLY A 40 13.19 16.23 -5.38
CA GLY A 40 13.10 17.52 -4.70
C GLY A 40 12.12 17.47 -3.52
N ARG A 41 11.80 18.59 -2.93
CA ARG A 41 10.87 18.72 -1.81
C ARG A 41 9.72 19.68 -2.11
N PRO A 42 8.58 19.56 -1.44
CA PRO A 42 7.54 20.57 -1.51
C PRO A 42 8.04 21.93 -1.02
N GLY A 43 7.50 23.02 -1.59
CA GLY A 43 7.71 24.36 -1.08
C GLY A 43 6.99 24.58 0.24
N GLN A 44 7.67 25.14 1.22
CA GLN A 44 7.11 25.49 2.51
C GLN A 44 6.57 26.93 2.48
N PHE A 45 5.24 27.08 2.55
CA PHE A 45 4.59 28.38 2.47
C PHE A 45 5.10 29.35 3.55
N GLY A 46 5.33 30.58 3.14
CA GLY A 46 5.85 31.63 4.04
C GLY A 46 7.35 31.57 4.31
N ILE A 47 8.02 30.46 3.99
CA ILE A 47 9.47 30.26 4.12
C ILE A 47 10.14 30.30 2.74
N ASP A 48 9.73 29.47 1.81
CA ASP A 48 10.29 29.40 0.45
C ASP A 48 9.68 30.45 -0.50
N LYS A 49 9.66 31.72 -0.04
CA LYS A 49 8.91 32.81 -0.66
C LYS A 49 9.33 33.18 -2.08
N SER A 50 10.57 32.85 -2.47
CA SER A 50 11.05 33.15 -3.82
C SER A 50 10.68 32.07 -4.85
N VAL A 51 10.22 30.88 -4.41
CA VAL A 51 9.99 29.73 -5.27
C VAL A 51 8.64 29.05 -5.06
N SER A 52 7.88 29.39 -4.00
CA SER A 52 6.58 28.80 -3.75
C SER A 52 5.57 29.80 -3.16
N TRP A 53 4.39 29.85 -3.76
CA TRP A 53 3.25 30.68 -3.34
C TRP A 53 2.01 29.83 -3.00
N ASN A 54 2.14 28.52 -2.94
CA ASN A 54 1.03 27.62 -2.63
C ASN A 54 0.75 27.58 -1.11
N PRO A 55 -0.38 28.13 -0.61
CA PRO A 55 -0.72 28.15 0.80
C PRO A 55 -1.44 26.85 1.25
N ALA A 56 -1.81 25.97 0.31
CA ALA A 56 -2.67 24.83 0.59
C ALA A 56 -1.95 23.70 1.34
N ILE A 57 -0.61 23.70 1.36
CA ILE A 57 0.20 22.62 1.92
C ILE A 57 0.90 23.10 3.18
N ALA A 58 0.48 22.61 4.34
CA ALA A 58 1.10 22.86 5.64
C ALA A 58 2.03 21.70 6.02
N LEU A 59 3.33 21.87 5.72
CA LEU A 59 4.35 20.87 6.02
C LEU A 59 4.81 20.97 7.48
N GLU A 60 5.01 19.81 8.12
CA GLU A 60 5.60 19.78 9.47
C GLU A 60 7.10 20.09 9.40
N ARG A 61 7.86 19.41 8.54
CA ARG A 61 9.28 19.66 8.29
C ARG A 61 9.70 19.23 6.89
N VAL A 62 10.75 19.88 6.39
CA VAL A 62 11.40 19.53 5.13
C VAL A 62 12.89 19.33 5.34
N PHE A 63 13.45 18.40 4.57
CA PHE A 63 14.85 17.98 4.67
C PHE A 63 15.49 17.92 3.28
N PHE A 64 16.81 17.97 3.27
CA PHE A 64 17.64 17.52 2.17
C PHE A 64 18.47 16.34 2.68
N ARG A 65 18.17 15.15 2.19
CA ARG A 65 18.67 13.88 2.71
C ARG A 65 18.36 13.73 4.21
N ASP A 66 19.38 13.65 5.04
CA ASP A 66 19.29 13.50 6.50
C ASP A 66 19.49 14.83 7.26
N GLY A 67 19.64 15.94 6.54
CA GLY A 67 19.85 17.28 7.10
C GLY A 67 18.68 18.24 6.86
N PRO A 68 18.63 19.36 7.59
CA PRO A 68 17.64 20.41 7.35
C PRO A 68 17.77 20.99 5.94
N ALA A 69 16.65 21.15 5.23
CA ALA A 69 16.64 21.80 3.94
C ALA A 69 16.94 23.31 4.06
N LYS A 70 17.69 23.84 3.10
CA LYS A 70 17.93 25.30 3.00
C LYS A 70 16.73 25.98 2.36
N VAL A 71 16.47 27.20 2.79
CA VAL A 71 15.36 28.02 2.26
C VAL A 71 15.54 28.26 0.76
N ASN A 72 14.47 28.12 -0.01
CA ASN A 72 14.38 28.27 -1.46
C ASN A 72 15.29 27.32 -2.28
N THR A 73 15.78 26.24 -1.70
CA THR A 73 16.58 25.23 -2.43
C THR A 73 15.84 23.90 -2.52
N ASP A 74 16.13 23.13 -3.54
CA ASP A 74 15.59 21.79 -3.77
C ASP A 74 14.05 21.70 -3.80
N VAL A 75 13.40 22.86 -4.01
CA VAL A 75 11.94 22.93 -4.12
C VAL A 75 11.53 22.49 -5.52
N ASP A 76 10.63 21.52 -5.56
CA ASP A 76 10.16 20.86 -6.77
C ASP A 76 8.64 20.88 -6.87
N SER A 77 8.12 21.17 -8.08
CA SER A 77 6.69 21.25 -8.32
C SER A 77 6.02 19.89 -8.18
N HIS A 78 6.64 18.81 -8.68
CA HIS A 78 6.12 17.46 -8.58
C HIS A 78 5.96 17.04 -7.11
N ALA A 79 6.99 17.24 -6.28
CA ALA A 79 6.93 16.98 -4.85
C ALA A 79 5.81 17.80 -4.16
N GLY A 80 5.62 19.05 -4.57
CA GLY A 80 4.53 19.91 -4.09
C GLY A 80 3.15 19.38 -4.46
N MET A 81 2.96 18.94 -5.70
CA MET A 81 1.71 18.38 -6.19
C MET A 81 1.37 17.05 -5.48
N VAL A 82 2.35 16.16 -5.29
CA VAL A 82 2.20 14.91 -4.54
C VAL A 82 1.80 15.17 -3.08
N ALA A 83 2.47 16.12 -2.41
CA ALA A 83 2.08 16.55 -1.06
C ALA A 83 0.65 17.11 -1.02
N GLY A 84 0.22 17.84 -2.08
CA GLY A 84 -1.13 18.35 -2.23
C GLY A 84 -2.19 17.24 -2.21
N VAL A 85 -1.97 16.14 -2.91
CA VAL A 85 -2.87 14.97 -2.87
C VAL A 85 -3.01 14.44 -1.45
N MET A 86 -1.93 14.39 -0.68
CA MET A 86 -1.96 13.88 0.69
C MET A 86 -2.63 14.84 1.68
N ILE A 87 -2.17 16.09 1.73
CA ILE A 87 -2.42 16.98 2.88
C ILE A 87 -2.97 18.37 2.52
N SER A 88 -3.38 18.63 1.27
CA SER A 88 -3.93 19.95 0.97
C SER A 88 -5.06 20.34 1.93
N GLY A 89 -4.90 21.47 2.61
CA GLY A 89 -5.89 22.05 3.51
C GLY A 89 -6.90 22.97 2.81
N ASP A 90 -6.81 23.09 1.49
CA ASP A 90 -7.73 23.92 0.71
C ASP A 90 -9.13 23.28 0.64
N LYS A 91 -10.18 24.10 0.83
CA LYS A 91 -11.56 23.61 0.84
C LYS A 91 -12.06 23.18 -0.54
N THR A 92 -11.48 23.72 -1.60
CA THR A 92 -11.87 23.43 -2.98
C THR A 92 -11.14 22.17 -3.49
N LEU A 93 -9.88 22.03 -3.11
CA LEU A 93 -9.03 20.89 -3.46
C LEU A 93 -8.42 20.28 -2.18
N PRO A 94 -9.23 19.68 -1.30
CA PRO A 94 -8.71 19.06 -0.10
C PRO A 94 -7.90 17.81 -0.44
N GLY A 95 -6.82 17.58 0.31
CA GLY A 95 -6.11 16.33 0.28
C GLY A 95 -6.89 15.19 0.96
N VAL A 96 -6.38 13.98 0.84
CA VAL A 96 -6.99 12.79 1.48
C VAL A 96 -6.96 12.91 3.00
N ALA A 97 -5.87 13.42 3.58
CA ALA A 97 -5.67 13.56 5.02
C ALA A 97 -5.17 14.98 5.39
N PRO A 98 -6.01 16.03 5.23
CA PRO A 98 -5.57 17.42 5.38
C PRO A 98 -5.12 17.81 6.79
N GLY A 99 -5.34 16.97 7.79
CA GLY A 99 -4.87 17.16 9.17
C GLY A 99 -3.63 16.36 9.54
N ALA A 100 -3.06 15.59 8.61
CA ALA A 100 -1.85 14.82 8.84
C ALA A 100 -0.60 15.73 8.88
N ARG A 101 0.43 15.27 9.60
CA ARG A 101 1.73 15.93 9.73
C ARG A 101 2.67 15.33 8.70
N LEU A 102 3.02 16.11 7.67
CA LEU A 102 3.90 15.62 6.60
C LEU A 102 5.35 16.02 6.83
N TYR A 103 6.22 15.01 6.86
CA TYR A 103 7.68 15.14 6.85
C TYR A 103 8.19 14.79 5.46
N SER A 104 8.93 15.69 4.80
CA SER A 104 9.38 15.46 3.43
C SER A 104 10.88 15.66 3.29
N SER A 105 11.54 14.72 2.61
CA SER A 105 12.95 14.81 2.27
C SER A 105 13.19 14.80 0.76
N ALA A 106 14.04 15.73 0.30
CA ALA A 106 14.62 15.67 -1.02
C ALA A 106 15.87 14.78 -1.00
N SER A 107 15.93 13.76 -1.86
CA SER A 107 17.13 12.92 -2.01
C SER A 107 18.22 13.57 -2.87
N GLY A 108 17.86 14.56 -3.68
CA GLY A 108 18.72 15.23 -4.65
C GLY A 108 18.60 14.66 -6.05
N SER A 109 19.26 15.32 -7.01
CA SER A 109 19.19 14.87 -8.39
C SER A 109 19.96 13.54 -8.55
N PRO A 110 19.56 12.71 -9.53
CA PRO A 110 20.27 11.49 -9.86
C PRO A 110 21.74 11.68 -10.28
N VAL A 111 22.12 12.91 -10.62
CA VAL A 111 23.52 13.26 -10.98
C VAL A 111 24.39 13.48 -9.73
N GLU A 112 23.76 13.89 -8.62
CA GLU A 112 24.42 14.23 -7.36
C GLU A 112 24.21 13.19 -6.24
N GLY A 113 23.49 12.12 -6.54
CA GLY A 113 23.10 11.07 -5.59
C GLY A 113 22.65 9.82 -6.33
N GLY A 114 21.90 8.97 -5.64
CA GLY A 114 21.33 7.74 -6.15
C GLY A 114 20.73 6.91 -5.02
N GLN A 115 20.65 5.61 -5.21
CA GLN A 115 20.04 4.70 -4.25
C GLN A 115 20.54 4.86 -2.79
N PRO A 116 21.84 5.13 -2.52
CA PRO A 116 22.31 5.37 -1.14
C PRO A 116 21.70 6.61 -0.49
N GLU A 117 21.65 7.75 -1.20
CA GLU A 117 21.07 8.99 -0.69
C GLU A 117 19.55 8.93 -0.57
N GLU A 118 18.90 8.17 -1.44
CA GLU A 118 17.48 7.88 -1.37
C GLU A 118 17.15 7.01 -0.13
N CYS A 119 17.98 6.01 0.16
CA CYS A 119 17.91 5.21 1.37
C CYS A 119 18.10 6.06 2.63
N LEU A 120 19.11 6.93 2.64
CA LEU A 120 19.37 7.85 3.74
C LEU A 120 18.18 8.77 4.01
N SER A 121 17.58 9.33 2.95
CA SER A 121 16.36 10.15 3.03
C SER A 121 15.18 9.35 3.58
N ALA A 122 14.99 8.11 3.13
CA ALA A 122 13.92 7.22 3.57
C ALA A 122 14.01 6.94 5.07
N GLN A 123 15.18 6.51 5.53
CA GLN A 123 15.45 6.26 6.95
C GLN A 123 15.25 7.53 7.79
N HIS A 124 15.79 8.66 7.32
CA HIS A 124 15.67 9.92 8.05
C HIS A 124 14.21 10.32 8.26
N VAL A 125 13.36 10.18 7.23
CA VAL A 125 11.93 10.44 7.33
C VAL A 125 11.25 9.43 8.26
N ALA A 126 11.59 8.14 8.19
CA ALA A 126 11.01 7.12 9.07
C ALA A 126 11.28 7.39 10.56
N LEU A 127 12.43 7.98 10.89
CA LEU A 127 12.83 8.33 12.25
C LEU A 127 12.23 9.64 12.77
N GLN A 128 11.48 10.39 11.94
CA GLN A 128 10.83 11.62 12.39
C GLN A 128 9.68 11.33 13.37
N ASN A 129 9.18 12.37 14.03
CA ASN A 129 8.12 12.26 15.03
C ASN A 129 8.43 11.24 16.15
N GLY A 130 9.70 11.07 16.49
CA GLY A 130 10.14 10.07 17.48
C GLY A 130 10.04 8.62 16.98
N GLY A 131 10.19 8.40 15.67
CA GLY A 131 10.05 7.09 15.02
C GLY A 131 8.59 6.66 14.86
N ASP A 132 7.64 7.59 14.87
CA ASP A 132 6.20 7.32 14.78
C ASP A 132 5.60 7.86 13.45
N VAL A 133 6.34 7.71 12.35
CA VAL A 133 5.84 7.93 10.98
C VAL A 133 5.16 6.67 10.48
N ARG A 134 3.88 6.76 10.08
CA ARG A 134 3.05 5.58 9.79
C ARG A 134 3.16 5.07 8.37
N ALA A 135 3.34 5.96 7.42
CA ALA A 135 3.57 5.60 6.03
C ALA A 135 4.45 6.63 5.35
N ILE A 136 5.22 6.20 4.36
CA ILE A 136 6.09 7.07 3.57
C ILE A 136 5.77 6.87 2.09
N ASN A 137 5.49 7.97 1.40
CA ASN A 137 5.23 8.02 -0.03
C ASN A 137 6.52 8.13 -0.83
N PHE A 138 6.69 7.27 -1.83
CA PHE A 138 7.73 7.33 -2.85
C PHE A 138 7.08 7.49 -4.22
N SER A 139 7.10 8.69 -4.78
CA SER A 139 6.56 8.94 -6.12
C SER A 139 7.63 9.13 -7.17
N PHE A 140 8.76 8.51 -6.97
CA PHE A 140 9.89 8.45 -7.89
C PHE A 140 10.52 7.05 -7.87
N GLY A 141 11.58 6.85 -8.64
CA GLY A 141 12.38 5.64 -8.62
C GLY A 141 13.62 5.77 -9.48
N GLU A 142 14.45 4.74 -9.46
CA GLU A 142 15.71 4.68 -10.20
C GLU A 142 15.61 3.73 -11.39
N PRO A 143 16.25 4.07 -12.52
CA PRO A 143 16.32 3.16 -13.66
C PRO A 143 17.24 1.98 -13.36
N LEU A 144 16.90 0.82 -13.89
CA LEU A 144 17.65 -0.43 -13.69
C LEU A 144 19.14 -0.32 -14.11
N GLN A 145 19.45 0.56 -15.06
CA GLN A 145 20.83 0.82 -15.50
C GLN A 145 21.72 1.45 -14.43
N ARG A 146 21.11 2.00 -13.35
CA ARG A 146 21.83 2.56 -12.21
C ARG A 146 22.06 1.58 -11.07
N ASP A 147 21.55 0.37 -11.20
CA ASP A 147 21.92 -0.72 -10.31
C ASP A 147 23.33 -1.20 -10.68
N PRO A 148 24.32 -1.05 -9.79
CA PRO A 148 25.72 -1.38 -10.10
C PRO A 148 25.99 -2.88 -10.18
N ARG A 149 25.01 -3.73 -9.87
CA ARG A 149 25.17 -5.18 -9.92
C ARG A 149 25.33 -5.68 -11.37
N PRO A 150 26.21 -6.64 -11.64
CA PRO A 150 26.30 -7.26 -12.95
C PRO A 150 24.95 -7.87 -13.35
N GLU A 151 24.48 -7.56 -14.56
CA GLU A 151 23.23 -8.06 -15.13
C GLU A 151 22.01 -7.86 -14.20
N ALA A 152 21.94 -6.70 -13.54
CA ALA A 152 20.87 -6.36 -12.61
C ALA A 152 19.47 -6.60 -13.20
N THR A 153 18.60 -7.17 -12.38
CA THR A 153 17.19 -7.43 -12.68
C THR A 153 16.33 -6.94 -11.52
N LEU A 154 15.02 -6.91 -11.69
CA LEU A 154 14.06 -6.59 -10.63
C LEU A 154 13.82 -7.81 -9.74
N ASP A 155 14.82 -8.18 -8.99
CA ASP A 155 14.87 -9.37 -8.12
C ASP A 155 14.73 -9.06 -6.62
N GLY A 156 14.53 -7.79 -6.28
CA GLY A 156 14.44 -7.32 -4.89
C GLY A 156 15.79 -7.00 -4.25
N ASN A 157 16.91 -7.05 -4.99
CA ASN A 157 18.25 -6.94 -4.42
C ASN A 157 18.98 -5.63 -4.78
N ALA A 158 18.35 -4.69 -5.47
CA ALA A 158 18.87 -3.34 -5.58
C ALA A 158 19.00 -2.70 -4.19
N LEU A 159 20.01 -1.85 -3.99
CA LEU A 159 20.29 -1.25 -2.67
C LEU A 159 19.06 -0.54 -2.09
N LEU A 160 18.38 0.29 -2.89
CA LEU A 160 17.20 1.00 -2.44
C LEU A 160 16.04 0.05 -2.12
N THR A 161 15.87 -1.03 -2.90
CA THR A 161 14.83 -2.04 -2.62
C THR A 161 15.08 -2.74 -1.29
N GLN A 162 16.31 -3.16 -1.04
CA GLN A 162 16.69 -3.76 0.24
C GLN A 162 16.57 -2.78 1.41
N CYS A 163 16.92 -1.52 1.19
CA CYS A 163 16.73 -0.44 2.16
C CYS A 163 15.25 -0.28 2.56
N ILE A 164 14.35 -0.22 1.59
CA ILE A 164 12.91 -0.11 1.83
C ILE A 164 12.41 -1.29 2.64
N ASP A 165 12.79 -2.53 2.29
CA ASP A 165 12.37 -3.73 3.01
C ASP A 165 12.94 -3.79 4.43
N TRP A 166 14.21 -3.41 4.62
CA TRP A 166 14.83 -3.29 5.93
C TRP A 166 14.17 -2.21 6.78
N SER A 167 13.97 -1.02 6.22
CA SER A 167 13.41 0.12 6.95
C SER A 167 11.94 -0.11 7.31
N ALA A 168 11.14 -0.71 6.43
CA ALA A 168 9.76 -1.09 6.73
C ALA A 168 9.69 -1.96 8.00
N ARG A 169 10.53 -2.98 8.08
CA ARG A 169 10.58 -3.90 9.21
C ARG A 169 11.20 -3.27 10.47
N THR A 170 12.31 -2.53 10.33
CA THR A 170 13.07 -2.00 11.47
C THR A 170 12.37 -0.81 12.13
N HIS A 171 11.72 0.03 11.33
CA HIS A 171 11.04 1.24 11.81
C HIS A 171 9.51 1.10 11.86
N ASP A 172 8.97 -0.07 11.51
CA ASP A 172 7.52 -0.34 11.49
C ASP A 172 6.74 0.71 10.70
N VAL A 173 7.21 1.03 9.48
CA VAL A 173 6.64 2.04 8.60
C VAL A 173 6.21 1.45 7.26
N LEU A 174 5.02 1.82 6.76
CA LEU A 174 4.54 1.35 5.47
C LEU A 174 5.07 2.23 4.35
N TYR A 175 5.90 1.67 3.47
CA TYR A 175 6.31 2.33 2.24
C TYR A 175 5.25 2.15 1.14
N VAL A 176 4.86 3.25 0.52
CA VAL A 176 3.92 3.28 -0.61
C VAL A 176 4.65 3.81 -1.83
N ILE A 177 4.82 2.95 -2.81
CA ILE A 177 5.68 3.18 -3.97
C ILE A 177 4.80 3.39 -5.20
N ALA A 178 5.04 4.46 -5.94
CA ALA A 178 4.46 4.64 -7.26
C ALA A 178 4.94 3.53 -8.21
N GLY A 179 4.02 2.78 -8.80
CA GLY A 179 4.34 1.74 -9.76
C GLY A 179 5.03 2.31 -10.99
N ASN A 180 5.91 1.52 -11.60
CA ASN A 180 6.58 1.91 -12.84
C ASN A 180 5.55 2.11 -13.96
N GLN A 181 5.58 3.27 -14.62
CA GLN A 181 4.65 3.60 -15.69
C GLN A 181 5.03 2.97 -17.05
N GLY A 182 6.19 2.30 -17.14
CA GLY A 182 6.62 1.56 -18.32
C GLY A 182 7.12 2.44 -19.48
N GLY A 183 7.57 3.63 -19.20
CA GLY A 183 7.95 4.62 -20.20
C GLY A 183 9.45 4.95 -20.27
N GLY A 184 10.35 3.96 -20.12
CA GLY A 184 11.78 4.22 -20.09
C GLY A 184 12.32 4.47 -18.69
N GLY A 185 11.78 3.83 -17.82
CA GLY A 185 11.75 3.42 -16.58
C GLY A 185 12.53 3.82 -15.36
N ILE A 186 11.76 3.84 -14.32
CA ILE A 186 12.20 4.02 -12.95
C ILE A 186 11.68 2.84 -12.10
N PRO A 187 12.11 1.58 -12.40
CA PRO A 187 11.50 0.40 -11.79
C PRO A 187 11.93 0.14 -10.35
N ILE A 188 13.08 0.65 -9.91
CA ILE A 188 13.56 0.48 -8.52
C ILE A 188 12.91 1.57 -7.65
N PRO A 189 12.25 1.26 -6.51
CA PRO A 189 12.18 -0.02 -5.82
C PRO A 189 10.83 -0.78 -5.98
N THR A 190 10.19 -0.82 -7.15
CA THR A 190 8.91 -1.51 -7.35
C THR A 190 9.00 -3.04 -7.23
N ASP A 191 10.19 -3.57 -7.04
CA ASP A 191 10.47 -4.98 -6.73
C ASP A 191 10.63 -5.26 -5.23
N ASN A 192 10.22 -4.32 -4.35
CA ASN A 192 10.21 -4.51 -2.90
C ASN A 192 9.18 -5.59 -2.48
N PHE A 193 9.34 -6.13 -1.25
CA PHE A 193 8.46 -7.12 -0.66
C PHE A 193 7.58 -6.53 0.45
N ASN A 194 8.08 -5.56 1.18
CA ASN A 194 7.48 -5.11 2.45
C ASN A 194 6.62 -3.85 2.31
N GLY A 195 6.58 -3.22 1.12
CA GLY A 195 5.75 -2.05 0.82
C GLY A 195 4.47 -2.37 0.06
N ILE A 196 3.82 -1.32 -0.41
CA ILE A 196 2.68 -1.36 -1.35
C ILE A 196 3.08 -0.62 -2.63
N ASN A 197 3.07 -1.32 -3.75
CA ASN A 197 3.25 -0.72 -5.08
C ASN A 197 1.90 -0.40 -5.70
N VAL A 198 1.72 0.83 -6.16
CA VAL A 198 0.44 1.37 -6.60
C VAL A 198 0.41 1.65 -8.09
N ALA A 199 -0.52 1.01 -8.80
CA ALA A 199 -0.87 1.33 -10.18
C ALA A 199 -1.89 2.47 -10.23
N TYR A 200 -2.04 3.19 -11.36
CA TYR A 200 -3.08 4.19 -11.45
C TYR A 200 -4.20 3.84 -12.41
N THR A 201 -5.38 4.36 -12.08
CA THR A 201 -6.62 4.17 -12.82
C THR A 201 -7.18 5.50 -13.30
N THR A 202 -7.98 5.41 -14.37
CA THR A 202 -8.97 6.43 -14.75
C THR A 202 -10.37 5.92 -14.46
N GLN A 203 -11.31 6.84 -14.21
CA GLN A 203 -12.71 6.50 -14.02
C GLN A 203 -13.51 6.94 -15.24
N ARG A 204 -14.35 6.05 -15.77
CA ARG A 204 -15.29 6.35 -16.85
C ARG A 204 -16.59 5.59 -16.59
N ASP A 205 -17.70 6.32 -16.54
CA ASP A 205 -19.05 5.76 -16.39
C ASP A 205 -19.20 4.80 -15.19
N GLY A 206 -18.54 5.12 -14.05
CA GLY A 206 -18.57 4.30 -12.83
C GLY A 206 -17.65 3.09 -12.84
N VAL A 207 -16.88 2.90 -13.90
CA VAL A 207 -15.88 1.83 -14.03
C VAL A 207 -14.48 2.42 -13.92
N PHE A 208 -13.64 1.80 -13.10
CA PHE A 208 -12.22 2.15 -13.01
C PHE A 208 -11.41 1.24 -13.94
N SER A 209 -10.58 1.84 -14.76
CA SER A 209 -9.72 1.11 -15.69
C SER A 209 -8.27 1.47 -15.46
N LYS A 210 -7.39 0.46 -15.39
CA LYS A 210 -5.96 0.68 -15.34
C LYS A 210 -5.46 1.42 -16.57
N VAL A 211 -4.53 2.36 -16.38
CA VAL A 211 -4.00 3.20 -17.47
C VAL A 211 -2.51 2.99 -17.70
N ASP A 212 -1.72 2.82 -16.63
CA ASP A 212 -0.26 2.65 -16.75
C ASP A 212 0.14 1.29 -17.34
N PHE A 213 1.44 1.15 -17.62
CA PHE A 213 2.03 -0.08 -18.16
C PHE A 213 2.73 -0.94 -17.11
N ALA A 214 2.65 -0.57 -15.82
CA ALA A 214 3.29 -1.35 -14.77
C ALA A 214 2.76 -2.78 -14.73
N ASN A 215 3.66 -3.74 -14.59
CA ASN A 215 3.35 -5.16 -14.44
C ASN A 215 2.46 -5.77 -15.55
N LEU A 216 2.77 -5.53 -16.79
CA LEU A 216 2.09 -6.19 -17.88
C LEU A 216 2.59 -7.64 -18.05
N SER A 217 1.67 -8.59 -17.99
CA SER A 217 1.93 -10.01 -18.34
C SER A 217 2.15 -10.21 -19.83
N ALA A 218 1.41 -9.47 -20.65
CA ALA A 218 1.56 -9.53 -22.09
C ALA A 218 2.82 -8.77 -22.53
N LEU A 219 3.71 -9.47 -23.22
CA LEU A 219 4.87 -8.84 -23.82
C LEU A 219 4.42 -7.81 -24.86
N PRO A 220 4.80 -6.51 -24.75
CA PRO A 220 4.47 -5.52 -25.77
C PRO A 220 5.01 -5.94 -27.14
N VAL A 221 4.36 -5.51 -28.19
CA VAL A 221 4.79 -5.81 -29.58
C VAL A 221 5.72 -4.70 -30.09
N GLY A 222 6.82 -5.06 -30.76
CA GLY A 222 7.74 -4.11 -31.40
C GLY A 222 9.04 -3.83 -30.65
N ILE A 223 9.78 -2.79 -31.06
CA ILE A 223 11.12 -2.47 -30.54
C ILE A 223 11.10 -2.06 -29.08
N GLY A 224 10.06 -1.34 -28.62
CA GLY A 224 9.87 -0.95 -27.22
C GLY A 224 9.63 -2.14 -26.27
N ARG A 225 9.29 -3.29 -26.83
CA ARG A 225 8.95 -4.51 -26.07
C ARG A 225 10.05 -4.96 -25.11
N ARG A 226 11.30 -4.98 -25.58
CA ARG A 226 12.44 -5.43 -24.76
C ARG A 226 12.73 -4.48 -23.59
N LEU A 227 12.63 -3.18 -23.82
CA LEU A 227 12.86 -2.16 -22.80
C LEU A 227 11.78 -2.25 -21.73
N ILE A 228 10.50 -2.23 -22.12
CA ILE A 228 9.38 -2.30 -21.18
C ILE A 228 9.40 -3.62 -20.38
N THR A 229 9.71 -4.76 -21.02
CA THR A 229 9.79 -6.04 -20.32
C THR A 229 10.87 -6.06 -19.23
N ARG A 230 12.03 -5.45 -19.49
CA ARG A 230 13.11 -5.35 -18.48
C ARG A 230 12.73 -4.47 -17.31
N GLU A 231 11.92 -3.45 -17.52
CA GLU A 231 11.54 -2.47 -16.51
C GLU A 231 10.37 -2.89 -15.61
N ILE A 232 9.57 -3.85 -16.05
CA ILE A 232 8.35 -4.24 -15.34
C ILE A 232 8.34 -5.70 -14.88
N ASN A 233 9.35 -6.48 -15.25
CA ASN A 233 9.40 -7.90 -14.94
C ASN A 233 10.14 -8.16 -13.63
N VAL A 234 9.38 -8.47 -12.60
CA VAL A 234 9.89 -8.90 -11.28
C VAL A 234 9.96 -10.42 -11.15
N GLY A 235 10.06 -11.13 -12.27
CA GLY A 235 10.04 -12.60 -12.29
C GLY A 235 8.64 -13.15 -12.01
N PRO A 236 8.53 -14.25 -11.25
CA PRO A 236 7.24 -14.89 -10.95
C PRO A 236 6.39 -14.12 -9.94
N ARG A 237 6.94 -13.13 -9.22
CA ARG A 237 6.23 -12.31 -8.24
C ARG A 237 5.25 -11.35 -8.89
N ARG A 238 4.31 -10.85 -8.09
CA ARG A 238 3.39 -9.79 -8.48
C ARG A 238 3.82 -8.46 -7.83
N SER A 239 4.31 -7.52 -8.65
CA SER A 239 4.79 -6.23 -8.13
C SER A 239 3.64 -5.30 -7.72
N ILE A 240 2.58 -5.17 -8.54
CA ILE A 240 1.46 -4.30 -8.19
C ILE A 240 0.60 -4.94 -7.10
N ASN A 241 0.41 -4.20 -6.00
CA ASN A 241 -0.39 -4.66 -4.87
C ASN A 241 -1.80 -4.05 -4.88
N LEU A 242 -1.93 -2.80 -5.35
CA LEU A 242 -3.17 -2.02 -5.31
C LEU A 242 -3.20 -1.02 -6.45
N SER A 243 -4.38 -0.59 -6.87
CA SER A 243 -4.57 0.55 -7.77
C SER A 243 -5.31 1.69 -7.07
N ALA A 244 -5.08 2.93 -7.53
CA ALA A 244 -5.73 4.13 -7.00
C ALA A 244 -5.94 5.17 -8.11
N PRO A 245 -6.75 6.22 -7.91
CA PRO A 245 -6.91 7.28 -8.89
C PRO A 245 -5.59 7.98 -9.17
N GLY A 246 -5.24 8.13 -10.43
CA GLY A 246 -4.01 8.84 -10.85
C GLY A 246 -4.15 9.49 -12.20
N SER A 247 -5.36 9.59 -12.76
CA SER A 247 -5.63 10.24 -14.05
C SER A 247 -6.42 11.52 -13.85
N LYS A 248 -5.92 12.62 -14.42
CA LYS A 248 -6.52 13.97 -14.33
C LYS A 248 -6.78 14.41 -12.89
N ILE A 249 -5.80 14.26 -12.04
CA ILE A 249 -5.85 14.70 -10.65
C ILE A 249 -5.60 16.21 -10.62
N ALA A 250 -6.57 16.96 -10.10
CA ALA A 250 -6.43 18.41 -9.92
C ALA A 250 -5.56 18.69 -8.68
N VAL A 251 -4.51 19.47 -8.86
CA VAL A 251 -3.54 19.84 -7.82
C VAL A 251 -3.07 21.28 -8.01
N TYR A 252 -2.45 21.85 -6.97
CA TYR A 252 -1.80 23.15 -7.05
C TYR A 252 -0.33 23.00 -7.46
N GLU A 253 0.10 23.82 -8.40
CA GLU A 253 1.53 24.08 -8.65
C GLU A 253 2.14 25.02 -7.60
N LEU A 254 3.46 25.21 -7.69
CA LEU A 254 4.18 26.12 -6.79
C LEU A 254 3.71 27.57 -6.90
N ASP A 255 3.24 28.01 -8.06
CA ASP A 255 2.71 29.36 -8.29
C ASP A 255 1.24 29.52 -7.84
N GLY A 256 0.64 28.48 -7.25
CA GLY A 256 -0.73 28.48 -6.77
C GLY A 256 -1.79 28.26 -7.86
N LYS A 257 -1.39 27.98 -9.10
CA LYS A 257 -2.34 27.59 -10.15
C LYS A 257 -2.78 26.15 -10.01
N ILE A 258 -4.03 25.89 -10.39
CA ILE A 258 -4.57 24.53 -10.46
C ILE A 258 -4.25 23.94 -11.84
N VAL A 259 -3.69 22.74 -11.82
CA VAL A 259 -3.42 21.94 -13.01
C VAL A 259 -3.96 20.52 -12.86
N GLU A 260 -4.20 19.84 -13.96
CA GLU A 260 -4.53 18.42 -14.00
C GLU A 260 -3.29 17.61 -14.37
N VAL A 261 -2.98 16.62 -13.54
CA VAL A 261 -1.81 15.74 -13.72
C VAL A 261 -2.23 14.28 -13.75
N SER A 262 -1.38 13.43 -14.33
CA SER A 262 -1.63 11.98 -14.40
C SER A 262 -0.35 11.21 -14.17
N GLY A 263 -0.45 10.09 -13.45
CA GLY A 263 0.65 9.17 -13.18
C GLY A 263 0.46 8.37 -11.91
N THR A 264 1.24 7.33 -11.75
CA THR A 264 1.34 6.54 -10.52
C THR A 264 1.82 7.38 -9.34
N SER A 265 2.59 8.45 -9.62
CA SER A 265 3.02 9.45 -8.64
C SER A 265 1.85 10.14 -7.91
N PHE A 266 0.69 10.19 -8.54
CA PHE A 266 -0.52 10.77 -7.96
C PHE A 266 -1.49 9.72 -7.42
N ALA A 267 -1.28 8.45 -7.73
CA ALA A 267 -2.03 7.33 -7.16
C ALA A 267 -1.48 6.91 -5.79
N ALA A 268 -0.17 6.77 -5.65
CA ALA A 268 0.48 6.37 -4.40
C ALA A 268 0.12 7.26 -3.20
N PRO A 269 0.11 8.62 -3.30
CA PRO A 269 -0.24 9.48 -2.18
C PRO A 269 -1.67 9.31 -1.68
N HIS A 270 -2.62 8.83 -2.50
CA HIS A 270 -3.96 8.47 -2.02
C HIS A 270 -3.90 7.32 -1.01
N VAL A 271 -3.04 6.33 -1.25
CA VAL A 271 -2.85 5.19 -0.34
C VAL A 271 -2.14 5.63 0.93
N THR A 272 -1.03 6.37 0.81
CA THR A 272 -0.27 6.88 1.95
C THR A 272 -1.14 7.70 2.91
N ALA A 273 -1.93 8.60 2.38
CA ALA A 273 -2.78 9.46 3.19
C ALA A 273 -4.00 8.72 3.76
N SER A 274 -4.50 7.66 3.10
CA SER A 274 -5.52 6.78 3.67
C SER A 274 -5.04 6.08 4.94
N VAL A 275 -3.76 5.71 5.03
CA VAL A 275 -3.16 5.20 6.28
C VAL A 275 -3.33 6.22 7.41
N ALA A 276 -3.15 7.52 7.15
CA ALA A 276 -3.31 8.54 8.19
C ALA A 276 -4.75 8.61 8.73
N LEU A 277 -5.77 8.43 7.88
CA LEU A 277 -7.16 8.38 8.32
C LEU A 277 -7.43 7.17 9.22
N LEU A 278 -6.98 6.00 8.83
CA LEU A 278 -7.13 4.76 9.60
C LEU A 278 -6.39 4.84 10.94
N GLN A 279 -5.16 5.36 10.93
CA GLN A 279 -4.34 5.49 12.14
C GLN A 279 -4.89 6.55 13.10
N GLU A 280 -5.53 7.63 12.61
CA GLU A 280 -6.28 8.54 13.48
C GLU A 280 -7.43 7.80 14.19
N PHE A 281 -8.19 6.98 13.46
CA PHE A 281 -9.24 6.17 14.04
C PHE A 281 -8.68 5.19 15.08
N GLY A 282 -7.66 4.40 14.72
CA GLY A 282 -7.01 3.44 15.64
C GLY A 282 -6.49 4.11 16.91
N ASN A 283 -5.86 5.27 16.80
CA ASN A 283 -5.41 6.03 17.97
C ASN A 283 -6.58 6.48 18.88
N ARG A 284 -7.73 6.86 18.30
CA ARG A 284 -8.94 7.18 19.10
C ARG A 284 -9.44 5.96 19.85
N GLN A 285 -9.43 4.76 19.22
CA GLN A 285 -9.84 3.51 19.88
C GLN A 285 -8.89 3.16 21.03
N LEU A 286 -7.58 3.26 20.83
CA LEU A 286 -6.57 3.02 21.86
C LEU A 286 -6.71 4.01 23.04
N GLN A 287 -6.91 5.31 22.77
CA GLN A 287 -7.10 6.34 23.79
C GLN A 287 -8.37 6.11 24.61
N SER A 288 -9.45 5.67 23.97
CA SER A 288 -10.71 5.33 24.64
C SER A 288 -10.74 3.91 25.22
N LYS A 289 -9.63 3.18 25.14
CA LYS A 289 -9.47 1.81 25.67
C LYS A 289 -10.58 0.86 25.21
N GLN A 290 -10.92 0.95 23.92
CA GLN A 290 -11.92 0.06 23.35
C GLN A 290 -11.43 -1.40 23.42
N PRO A 291 -12.32 -2.38 23.68
CA PRO A 291 -11.95 -3.79 23.59
C PRO A 291 -11.50 -4.12 22.16
N ASN A 292 -10.67 -5.14 22.01
CA ASN A 292 -10.11 -5.60 20.73
C ASN A 292 -9.23 -4.55 20.00
N TRP A 293 -8.63 -3.64 20.77
CA TRP A 293 -7.69 -2.65 20.26
C TRP A 293 -6.38 -2.68 21.04
N THR A 294 -5.29 -2.97 20.32
CA THR A 294 -3.92 -2.99 20.86
C THR A 294 -3.01 -2.11 19.99
N THR A 295 -1.78 -1.94 20.42
CA THR A 295 -0.77 -1.23 19.63
C THR A 295 -0.44 -1.90 18.31
N ASP A 296 -0.83 -3.17 18.10
CA ASP A 296 -0.70 -3.86 16.83
C ASP A 296 -1.48 -3.19 15.69
N SER A 297 -2.54 -2.44 16.01
CA SER A 297 -3.25 -1.57 15.07
C SER A 297 -2.34 -0.57 14.34
N ARG A 298 -1.13 -0.33 14.86
CA ARG A 298 -0.14 0.57 14.31
C ARG A 298 0.83 -0.10 13.35
N ARG A 299 0.89 -1.44 13.34
CA ARG A 299 1.81 -2.21 12.52
C ARG A 299 1.61 -1.94 11.02
N ASN A 300 2.72 -1.78 10.31
CA ASN A 300 2.71 -1.59 8.87
C ASN A 300 2.05 -2.77 8.15
N GLN A 301 2.28 -4.02 8.62
CA GLN A 301 1.67 -5.23 8.06
C GLN A 301 0.14 -5.21 8.22
N VAL A 302 -0.39 -4.68 9.35
CA VAL A 302 -1.83 -4.55 9.56
C VAL A 302 -2.43 -3.56 8.58
N MET A 303 -1.80 -2.40 8.39
CA MET A 303 -2.25 -1.42 7.39
C MET A 303 -2.21 -2.02 5.98
N ARG A 304 -1.15 -2.76 5.66
CA ARG A 304 -1.00 -3.46 4.38
C ARG A 304 -2.14 -4.47 4.17
N ALA A 305 -2.39 -5.37 5.12
CA ALA A 305 -3.45 -6.37 5.04
C ALA A 305 -4.84 -5.72 4.93
N VAL A 306 -5.14 -4.70 5.73
CA VAL A 306 -6.43 -3.99 5.75
C VAL A 306 -6.70 -3.28 4.43
N LEU A 307 -5.74 -2.51 3.92
CA LEU A 307 -5.89 -1.77 2.65
C LEU A 307 -6.10 -2.72 1.47
N LEU A 308 -5.33 -3.80 1.42
CA LEU A 308 -5.41 -4.77 0.33
C LEU A 308 -6.70 -5.61 0.40
N ASN A 309 -7.13 -6.00 1.60
CA ASN A 309 -8.35 -6.80 1.77
C ASN A 309 -9.63 -6.04 1.43
N SER A 310 -9.65 -4.75 1.74
CA SER A 310 -10.81 -3.87 1.52
C SER A 310 -10.94 -3.33 0.10
N ALA A 311 -9.98 -3.57 -0.78
CA ALA A 311 -9.97 -3.05 -2.14
C ALA A 311 -11.20 -3.49 -2.94
N ASP A 312 -11.81 -2.54 -3.66
CA ASP A 312 -12.90 -2.82 -4.59
C ASP A 312 -12.41 -3.60 -5.81
N LYS A 313 -13.15 -4.62 -6.23
CA LYS A 313 -12.86 -5.45 -7.41
C LYS A 313 -14.01 -5.48 -8.39
N ILE A 314 -15.18 -5.86 -7.89
CA ILE A 314 -16.41 -6.00 -8.67
C ILE A 314 -17.57 -5.44 -7.85
N LYS A 315 -18.29 -4.49 -8.45
CA LYS A 315 -19.45 -3.88 -7.81
C LYS A 315 -20.46 -4.94 -7.35
N ASP A 316 -20.89 -4.79 -6.11
CA ASP A 316 -21.99 -5.56 -5.53
C ASP A 316 -23.31 -5.19 -6.22
N ASN A 317 -24.19 -6.16 -6.38
CA ASN A 317 -25.51 -5.95 -7.00
C ASN A 317 -26.56 -5.35 -6.05
N GLY A 318 -26.14 -5.01 -4.82
CA GLY A 318 -27.03 -4.53 -3.75
C GLY A 318 -27.60 -5.64 -2.86
N ASP A 319 -27.16 -6.89 -3.07
CA ASP A 319 -27.54 -8.05 -2.26
C ASP A 319 -26.54 -8.39 -1.14
N GLY A 320 -25.42 -7.65 -1.08
CA GLY A 320 -24.32 -7.82 -0.13
C GLY A 320 -23.45 -9.06 -0.37
N LEU A 321 -23.74 -9.86 -1.39
CA LEU A 321 -23.02 -11.11 -1.64
C LEU A 321 -21.57 -10.89 -2.06
N ARG A 322 -21.26 -9.73 -2.66
CA ARG A 322 -19.92 -9.28 -3.02
C ARG A 322 -19.35 -8.26 -2.03
N LEU A 323 -19.64 -8.47 -0.73
CA LEU A 323 -19.08 -7.68 0.37
C LEU A 323 -19.41 -6.18 0.29
N GLY A 324 -20.51 -5.80 -0.36
CA GLY A 324 -20.88 -4.39 -0.55
C GLY A 324 -19.88 -3.57 -1.34
N MET A 325 -19.08 -4.18 -2.22
CA MET A 325 -18.12 -3.45 -3.07
C MET A 325 -18.84 -2.43 -3.95
N THR A 326 -18.31 -1.23 -4.05
CA THR A 326 -18.98 -0.11 -4.71
C THR A 326 -18.57 0.09 -6.17
N ARG A 327 -17.44 -0.52 -6.59
CA ARG A 327 -16.82 -0.28 -7.89
C ARG A 327 -16.41 -1.55 -8.60
N THR A 328 -16.49 -1.53 -9.93
CA THR A 328 -15.81 -2.49 -10.80
C THR A 328 -14.50 -1.91 -11.30
N VAL A 329 -13.46 -2.73 -11.31
CA VAL A 329 -12.12 -2.40 -11.77
C VAL A 329 -11.74 -3.31 -12.92
N LEU A 330 -11.18 -2.74 -13.98
CA LEU A 330 -10.75 -3.46 -15.17
C LEU A 330 -9.25 -3.27 -15.41
N GLY A 331 -8.61 -4.33 -15.83
CA GLY A 331 -7.28 -4.26 -16.44
C GLY A 331 -7.29 -3.54 -17.79
N LYS A 332 -6.11 -3.31 -18.37
CA LYS A 332 -5.97 -2.74 -19.72
C LYS A 332 -6.51 -3.65 -20.82
N ASP A 333 -6.64 -4.93 -20.54
CA ASP A 333 -7.27 -5.97 -21.37
C ASP A 333 -8.80 -6.01 -21.23
N ASN A 334 -9.39 -5.12 -20.42
CA ASN A 334 -10.80 -5.06 -20.05
C ASN A 334 -11.29 -6.27 -19.25
N LEU A 335 -10.39 -7.07 -18.69
CA LEU A 335 -10.75 -8.15 -17.78
C LEU A 335 -10.94 -7.62 -16.36
N ASN A 336 -11.92 -8.18 -15.67
CA ASN A 336 -12.13 -7.93 -14.23
C ASN A 336 -11.42 -9.00 -13.39
N TRP A 337 -11.43 -8.84 -12.06
CA TRP A 337 -10.77 -9.75 -11.13
C TRP A 337 -11.18 -11.22 -11.30
N LEU A 338 -12.47 -11.54 -11.56
CA LEU A 338 -12.95 -12.92 -11.71
C LEU A 338 -12.47 -13.59 -13.02
N GLU A 339 -11.94 -12.80 -13.94
CA GLU A 339 -11.39 -13.28 -15.21
C GLU A 339 -9.86 -13.41 -15.16
N SER A 340 -9.23 -12.86 -14.11
CA SER A 340 -7.77 -12.83 -13.92
C SER A 340 -7.16 -14.22 -13.67
N ASP A 341 -5.86 -14.31 -13.80
CA ASP A 341 -5.08 -15.48 -13.40
C ASP A 341 -5.07 -15.64 -11.86
N ALA A 342 -5.04 -14.53 -11.11
CA ALA A 342 -5.10 -14.54 -9.66
C ALA A 342 -6.40 -15.17 -9.10
N TYR A 343 -7.52 -15.06 -9.81
CA TYR A 343 -8.75 -15.73 -9.43
C TYR A 343 -8.73 -17.24 -9.74
N LYS A 344 -8.00 -17.63 -10.79
CA LYS A 344 -8.04 -19.00 -11.33
C LYS A 344 -6.94 -19.90 -10.78
N ASP A 345 -5.79 -19.34 -10.40
CA ASP A 345 -4.63 -20.09 -9.93
C ASP A 345 -4.28 -19.69 -8.48
N PRO A 346 -4.41 -20.61 -7.51
CA PRO A 346 -4.10 -20.33 -6.11
C PRO A 346 -2.63 -20.00 -5.83
N LYS A 347 -1.73 -20.22 -6.79
CA LYS A 347 -0.32 -19.83 -6.69
C LYS A 347 -0.07 -18.36 -7.03
N ILE A 348 -1.09 -17.66 -7.49
CA ILE A 348 -1.01 -16.29 -7.94
C ILE A 348 -1.91 -15.42 -7.03
N PRO A 349 -1.35 -14.73 -6.03
CA PRO A 349 -2.17 -14.04 -5.03
C PRO A 349 -2.76 -12.71 -5.52
N LEU A 350 -2.14 -12.10 -6.53
CA LEU A 350 -2.46 -10.75 -6.98
C LEU A 350 -2.62 -10.71 -8.50
N ASP A 351 -3.61 -9.96 -8.97
CA ASP A 351 -3.71 -9.64 -10.40
C ASP A 351 -2.50 -8.80 -10.83
N ILE A 352 -1.92 -9.15 -11.98
CA ILE A 352 -0.68 -8.51 -12.46
C ILE A 352 -0.84 -7.01 -12.77
N GLN A 353 -2.06 -6.55 -13.04
CA GLN A 353 -2.37 -5.17 -13.39
C GLN A 353 -2.97 -4.36 -12.24
N MET A 354 -3.85 -4.99 -11.45
CA MET A 354 -4.69 -4.32 -10.46
C MET A 354 -4.29 -4.67 -9.01
N GLY A 355 -3.40 -5.64 -8.82
CA GLY A 355 -3.11 -6.16 -7.47
C GLY A 355 -4.35 -6.80 -6.85
N THR A 356 -4.75 -6.37 -5.65
CA THR A 356 -6.00 -6.80 -5.02
C THR A 356 -7.24 -6.02 -5.49
N GLY A 357 -7.07 -4.96 -6.28
CA GLY A 357 -8.16 -4.12 -6.76
C GLY A 357 -7.89 -2.62 -6.58
N HIS A 358 -8.95 -1.83 -6.45
CA HIS A 358 -8.90 -0.38 -6.33
C HIS A 358 -9.09 0.08 -4.89
N LEU A 359 -8.27 1.02 -4.43
CA LEU A 359 -8.38 1.66 -3.12
C LEU A 359 -9.78 2.20 -2.86
N ASN A 360 -10.34 1.87 -1.70
CA ASN A 360 -11.51 2.48 -1.14
C ASN A 360 -11.25 2.77 0.35
N ALA A 361 -11.04 4.03 0.68
CA ALA A 361 -10.66 4.45 2.04
C ALA A 361 -11.80 4.21 3.05
N PHE A 362 -13.05 4.36 2.62
CA PHE A 362 -14.19 4.09 3.48
C PHE A 362 -14.32 2.59 3.79
N ARG A 363 -14.19 1.72 2.79
CA ARG A 363 -14.18 0.26 3.02
C ARG A 363 -12.97 -0.17 3.85
N ALA A 364 -11.82 0.47 3.68
CA ALA A 364 -10.65 0.22 4.55
C ALA A 364 -10.95 0.59 6.02
N TYR A 365 -11.70 1.66 6.26
CA TYR A 365 -12.20 1.99 7.57
C TYR A 365 -13.17 0.91 8.10
N GLU A 366 -14.14 0.44 7.29
CA GLU A 366 -15.07 -0.62 7.68
C GLU A 366 -14.33 -1.93 7.99
N GLN A 367 -13.31 -2.28 7.21
CA GLN A 367 -12.44 -3.45 7.44
C GLN A 367 -11.64 -3.32 8.75
N PHE A 368 -11.17 -2.13 9.07
CA PHE A 368 -10.32 -1.87 10.23
C PHE A 368 -11.10 -1.72 11.54
N SER A 369 -12.31 -1.16 11.45
CA SER A 369 -13.11 -0.71 12.60
C SER A 369 -13.55 -1.79 13.59
N PRO A 370 -13.74 -3.09 13.22
CA PRO A 370 -14.08 -4.13 14.19
C PRO A 370 -12.96 -4.45 15.19
N GLY A 371 -11.72 -4.02 14.90
CA GLY A 371 -10.58 -4.26 15.77
C GLY A 371 -9.89 -5.61 15.55
N GLN A 372 -8.95 -5.92 16.45
CA GLN A 372 -8.11 -7.12 16.44
C GLN A 372 -8.84 -8.30 17.09
N TRP A 373 -8.82 -9.45 16.40
CA TRP A 373 -9.46 -10.68 16.87
C TRP A 373 -8.52 -11.86 16.74
N SER A 374 -8.24 -12.48 17.87
CA SER A 374 -7.30 -13.60 17.95
C SER A 374 -7.96 -14.96 17.71
N PRO A 375 -7.20 -15.99 17.30
CA PRO A 375 -7.74 -17.33 17.04
C PRO A 375 -8.07 -18.14 18.29
N GLU A 376 -7.83 -17.61 19.50
CA GLU A 376 -8.18 -18.28 20.76
C GLU A 376 -9.69 -18.38 21.00
N ALA A 377 -10.48 -17.58 20.29
CA ALA A 377 -11.94 -17.60 20.32
C ALA A 377 -12.48 -17.54 18.90
N ALA A 378 -13.78 -17.77 18.73
CA ALA A 378 -14.45 -17.57 17.46
C ALA A 378 -14.38 -16.08 17.07
N VAL A 379 -14.12 -15.82 15.78
CA VAL A 379 -13.92 -14.48 15.23
C VAL A 379 -15.13 -13.97 14.46
N PRO A 380 -15.42 -12.66 14.44
CA PRO A 380 -16.54 -12.09 13.70
C PRO A 380 -16.37 -12.20 12.18
N SER A 381 -17.40 -11.84 11.44
CA SER A 381 -17.41 -11.87 9.98
C SER A 381 -16.44 -10.90 9.32
N VAL A 382 -16.04 -9.84 10.02
CA VAL A 382 -15.06 -8.84 9.57
C VAL A 382 -14.09 -8.57 10.70
N GLY A 383 -12.81 -8.54 10.42
CA GLY A 383 -11.77 -8.27 11.42
C GLY A 383 -10.36 -8.32 10.86
N TRP A 384 -9.42 -8.14 11.74
CA TRP A 384 -7.98 -8.29 11.47
C TRP A 384 -7.27 -8.81 12.72
N ASP A 385 -6.05 -9.36 12.50
CA ASP A 385 -5.16 -9.76 13.59
C ASP A 385 -3.69 -9.52 13.19
N TYR A 386 -2.86 -9.37 14.19
CA TYR A 386 -1.40 -9.40 14.07
C TYR A 386 -0.85 -10.44 15.04
N ARG A 387 -0.10 -11.40 14.51
CA ARG A 387 0.35 -12.55 15.28
C ARG A 387 1.61 -13.17 14.70
N THR A 388 2.16 -14.13 15.43
CA THR A 388 3.30 -14.94 15.00
C THR A 388 2.86 -16.38 14.81
N VAL A 389 3.36 -17.05 13.76
CA VAL A 389 3.21 -18.47 13.54
C VAL A 389 4.58 -19.14 13.52
N GLU A 390 4.70 -20.27 14.21
CA GLU A 390 5.94 -21.07 14.30
C GLU A 390 6.10 -21.95 13.05
N ALA A 391 7.35 -22.28 12.70
CA ALA A 391 7.68 -23.14 11.58
C ALA A 391 6.93 -24.46 11.65
N LYS A 392 6.33 -24.90 10.54
CA LYS A 392 5.51 -26.11 10.40
C LYS A 392 4.19 -26.10 11.20
N ALA A 393 3.83 -24.99 11.83
CA ALA A 393 2.56 -24.80 12.52
C ALA A 393 1.51 -24.12 11.63
N SER A 394 0.28 -24.07 12.12
CA SER A 394 -0.82 -23.29 11.54
C SER A 394 -1.61 -22.60 12.64
N GLN A 395 -2.28 -21.50 12.25
CA GLN A 395 -3.23 -20.76 13.08
C GLN A 395 -4.61 -20.82 12.42
N ASP A 396 -5.63 -21.19 13.19
CA ASP A 396 -7.01 -21.37 12.71
C ASP A 396 -7.94 -20.32 13.33
N TYR A 397 -8.50 -19.44 12.52
CA TYR A 397 -9.51 -18.44 12.91
C TYR A 397 -10.90 -18.99 12.59
N VAL A 398 -11.59 -19.53 13.59
CA VAL A 398 -12.93 -20.12 13.43
C VAL A 398 -13.96 -19.02 13.38
N LEU A 399 -14.67 -18.89 12.27
CA LEU A 399 -15.74 -17.91 12.12
C LEU A 399 -16.90 -18.20 13.07
N GLU A 400 -17.37 -17.19 13.79
CA GLU A 400 -18.46 -17.32 14.78
C GLU A 400 -19.77 -17.76 14.11
N GLN A 401 -20.08 -17.19 12.95
CA GLN A 401 -21.32 -17.45 12.22
C GLN A 401 -21.06 -18.30 10.97
N PRO A 402 -22.00 -19.17 10.60
CA PRO A 402 -21.97 -19.84 9.31
C PRO A 402 -21.94 -18.83 8.16
N LEU A 403 -21.24 -19.15 7.08
CA LEU A 403 -21.21 -18.32 5.88
C LEU A 403 -22.40 -18.59 4.97
N LYS A 404 -22.86 -17.56 4.26
CA LYS A 404 -23.97 -17.61 3.31
C LYS A 404 -23.50 -18.21 1.99
N ALA A 405 -24.22 -19.22 1.48
CA ALA A 405 -23.94 -19.79 0.17
C ALA A 405 -24.08 -18.74 -0.94
N GLY A 406 -23.16 -18.77 -1.92
CA GLY A 406 -23.10 -17.81 -3.03
C GLY A 406 -22.51 -16.44 -2.67
N SER A 407 -22.25 -16.17 -1.38
CA SER A 407 -21.51 -14.97 -0.99
C SER A 407 -20.01 -15.12 -1.30
N PHE A 408 -19.30 -13.99 -1.37
CA PHE A 408 -17.86 -13.99 -1.48
C PHE A 408 -17.20 -13.83 -0.11
N VAL A 409 -15.95 -14.27 -0.02
CA VAL A 409 -15.02 -13.95 1.07
C VAL A 409 -13.84 -13.18 0.50
N SER A 410 -13.27 -12.26 1.30
CA SER A 410 -12.00 -11.60 1.03
C SER A 410 -11.08 -11.84 2.21
N LEU A 411 -9.92 -12.43 1.97
CA LEU A 411 -8.91 -12.75 2.98
C LEU A 411 -7.56 -12.26 2.47
N THR A 412 -6.81 -11.54 3.31
CA THR A 412 -5.45 -11.09 2.98
C THR A 412 -4.50 -11.34 4.11
N LEU A 413 -3.44 -12.07 3.82
CA LEU A 413 -2.31 -12.33 4.70
C LEU A 413 -1.10 -11.52 4.20
N ALA A 414 -0.42 -10.82 5.10
CA ALA A 414 0.77 -10.03 4.77
C ALA A 414 1.87 -10.28 5.80
N TRP A 415 3.09 -10.53 5.32
CA TRP A 415 4.28 -10.70 6.14
C TRP A 415 5.48 -10.06 5.46
N GLU A 416 6.65 -10.13 6.07
CA GLU A 416 7.80 -9.41 5.60
C GLU A 416 8.97 -10.33 5.25
N ARG A 417 9.68 -9.96 4.18
CA ARG A 417 11.03 -10.43 3.89
C ARG A 417 11.99 -9.88 4.95
N VAL A 418 12.97 -10.67 5.33
CA VAL A 418 14.01 -10.25 6.26
C VAL A 418 15.23 -9.74 5.48
N VAL A 419 15.57 -8.49 5.71
CA VAL A 419 16.80 -7.85 5.24
C VAL A 419 17.54 -7.31 6.45
N ASP A 420 18.82 -7.64 6.59
CA ASP A 420 19.69 -7.11 7.62
C ASP A 420 20.56 -5.99 7.06
N LEU A 421 20.83 -4.97 7.87
CA LEU A 421 21.83 -3.96 7.58
C LEU A 421 23.22 -4.49 7.98
N ASP A 422 24.18 -4.44 7.09
CA ASP A 422 25.60 -4.65 7.38
C ASP A 422 26.19 -3.34 7.97
N ASP A 423 25.77 -3.06 9.21
CA ASP A 423 26.10 -1.86 9.98
C ASP A 423 27.56 -1.89 10.45
N LYS A 424 28.43 -1.19 9.74
CA LYS A 424 29.89 -1.18 9.97
C LYS A 424 30.29 -0.43 11.22
N ASN A 425 29.58 0.64 11.55
CA ASN A 425 29.91 1.52 12.67
C ASN A 425 29.07 1.24 13.93
N LYS A 426 28.06 0.33 13.83
CA LYS A 426 27.19 -0.13 14.90
C LYS A 426 26.32 0.98 15.51
N ASN A 427 25.83 1.89 14.68
CA ASN A 427 24.92 2.96 15.10
C ASN A 427 23.42 2.58 14.93
N ASN A 428 23.14 1.38 14.37
CA ASN A 428 21.79 0.87 14.05
C ASN A 428 21.06 1.74 13.02
N ALA A 429 21.79 2.44 12.18
CA ALA A 429 21.27 3.27 11.10
C ALA A 429 22.09 3.02 9.83
N PHE A 430 21.46 3.19 8.68
CA PHE A 430 22.17 3.10 7.40
C PHE A 430 22.99 4.37 7.17
N ASP A 431 24.24 4.18 6.82
CA ASP A 431 25.16 5.22 6.36
C ASP A 431 25.60 4.96 4.92
N VAL A 432 25.84 6.04 4.16
CA VAL A 432 26.30 5.91 2.77
C VAL A 432 27.63 5.13 2.73
N GLY A 433 27.64 4.04 1.95
CA GLY A 433 28.77 3.10 1.85
C GLY A 433 28.57 1.81 2.65
N GLU A 434 27.47 1.67 3.34
CA GLU A 434 27.02 0.42 3.91
C GLU A 434 26.19 -0.40 2.92
N SER A 435 25.89 -1.62 3.25
CA SER A 435 25.17 -2.58 2.41
C SER A 435 24.13 -3.34 3.20
N PHE A 436 23.27 -4.02 2.47
CA PHE A 436 22.25 -4.88 3.05
C PHE A 436 22.49 -6.35 2.69
N ARG A 437 21.96 -7.24 3.52
CA ARG A 437 21.98 -8.68 3.29
C ARG A 437 20.58 -9.24 3.31
N ASP A 438 20.17 -9.79 2.18
CA ASP A 438 18.91 -10.53 2.06
C ASP A 438 19.00 -11.85 2.86
N ARG A 439 18.04 -12.06 3.77
CA ARG A 439 17.85 -13.30 4.52
C ARG A 439 16.71 -14.15 3.94
N GLY A 440 16.09 -13.67 2.88
CA GLY A 440 15.00 -14.33 2.18
C GLY A 440 13.63 -14.13 2.81
N LEU A 441 12.66 -14.83 2.26
CA LEU A 441 11.25 -14.79 2.62
C LEU A 441 10.80 -16.19 3.08
N ASN A 442 10.21 -16.27 4.27
CA ASN A 442 9.49 -17.46 4.70
C ASN A 442 8.21 -17.62 3.88
N ASN A 443 7.79 -18.85 3.62
CA ASN A 443 6.57 -19.13 2.87
C ASN A 443 5.39 -19.41 3.82
N LEU A 444 4.34 -18.59 3.72
CA LEU A 444 3.06 -18.77 4.41
C LEU A 444 1.95 -18.97 3.39
N ASP A 445 1.05 -19.89 3.67
CA ASP A 445 -0.13 -20.17 2.85
C ASP A 445 -1.41 -19.72 3.56
N LEU A 446 -2.44 -19.37 2.79
CA LEU A 446 -3.75 -18.92 3.26
C LEU A 446 -4.87 -19.79 2.69
N TYR A 447 -5.77 -20.27 3.57
CA TYR A 447 -6.87 -21.16 3.20
C TYR A 447 -8.19 -20.75 3.83
N LEU A 448 -9.31 -20.98 3.13
CA LEU A 448 -10.63 -21.09 3.71
C LEU A 448 -11.03 -22.58 3.72
N VAL A 449 -11.24 -23.15 4.89
CA VAL A 449 -11.58 -24.55 5.04
C VAL A 449 -12.85 -24.74 5.88
N PRO A 450 -13.59 -25.86 5.74
CA PRO A 450 -14.67 -26.20 6.68
C PRO A 450 -14.12 -26.22 8.12
N ALA A 451 -14.93 -25.78 9.09
CA ALA A 451 -14.46 -25.60 10.48
C ALA A 451 -14.01 -26.90 11.15
N ASP A 452 -14.57 -28.04 10.72
CA ASP A 452 -14.26 -29.38 11.21
C ASP A 452 -13.10 -30.07 10.47
N ASP A 453 -12.58 -29.47 9.39
CA ASP A 453 -11.44 -30.03 8.64
C ASP A 453 -10.12 -29.69 9.32
N ASN A 454 -9.33 -30.71 9.65
CA ASN A 454 -8.00 -30.54 10.25
C ASN A 454 -6.88 -30.39 9.20
N GLY A 455 -7.20 -30.58 7.92
CA GLY A 455 -6.27 -30.45 6.79
C GLY A 455 -6.52 -29.21 5.93
N THR A 456 -5.97 -29.27 4.71
CA THR A 456 -6.17 -28.27 3.66
C THR A 456 -6.75 -28.87 2.38
N THR A 457 -6.93 -30.20 2.33
CA THR A 457 -7.40 -30.93 1.14
C THR A 457 -8.84 -30.62 0.76
N LYS A 458 -9.67 -30.18 1.72
CA LYS A 458 -11.04 -29.74 1.52
C LYS A 458 -11.19 -28.22 1.50
N SER A 459 -10.09 -27.49 1.24
CA SER A 459 -10.18 -26.03 1.15
C SER A 459 -11.15 -25.61 0.07
N VAL A 460 -11.98 -24.63 0.42
CA VAL A 460 -12.91 -23.99 -0.53
C VAL A 460 -12.14 -23.11 -1.49
N CYS A 461 -11.19 -22.36 -0.95
CA CYS A 461 -10.24 -21.58 -1.70
C CYS A 461 -8.92 -21.43 -0.91
N SER A 462 -7.88 -21.11 -1.64
CA SER A 462 -6.54 -20.94 -1.08
C SER A 462 -5.74 -19.93 -1.89
N SER A 463 -4.71 -19.39 -1.26
CA SER A 463 -3.65 -18.62 -1.90
C SER A 463 -2.33 -19.16 -1.35
N VAL A 464 -1.44 -19.66 -2.22
CA VAL A 464 -0.28 -20.49 -1.87
C VAL A 464 0.92 -20.15 -2.74
N SER A 465 1.25 -18.87 -2.86
CA SER A 465 2.42 -18.40 -3.60
C SER A 465 3.71 -18.78 -2.88
N GLU A 466 4.71 -19.22 -3.62
CA GLU A 466 6.04 -19.53 -3.08
C GLU A 466 7.00 -18.33 -3.11
N VAL A 467 6.56 -17.22 -3.67
CA VAL A 467 7.46 -16.09 -4.00
C VAL A 467 6.98 -14.72 -3.52
N ASP A 468 5.69 -14.59 -3.19
CA ASP A 468 5.12 -13.32 -2.74
C ASP A 468 5.08 -13.23 -1.21
N SER A 469 5.09 -12.03 -0.65
CA SER A 469 4.95 -11.72 0.78
C SER A 469 3.51 -11.34 1.16
N ILE A 470 2.57 -11.69 0.28
CA ILE A 470 1.14 -11.47 0.41
C ILE A 470 0.45 -12.73 -0.11
N GLU A 471 -0.54 -13.22 0.64
CA GLU A 471 -1.54 -14.12 0.11
C GLU A 471 -2.89 -13.41 0.10
N HIS A 472 -3.65 -13.58 -0.97
CA HIS A 472 -4.97 -12.96 -1.11
C HIS A 472 -5.95 -13.92 -1.75
N VAL A 473 -7.10 -14.06 -1.08
CA VAL A 473 -8.24 -14.85 -1.54
C VAL A 473 -9.44 -13.94 -1.74
N PHE A 474 -10.07 -14.05 -2.90
CA PHE A 474 -11.39 -13.49 -3.16
C PHE A 474 -12.21 -14.54 -3.94
N CYS A 475 -13.06 -15.27 -3.25
CA CYS A 475 -13.74 -16.42 -3.84
C CYS A 475 -15.16 -16.60 -3.33
N PRO A 476 -16.04 -17.29 -4.09
CA PRO A 476 -17.40 -17.61 -3.65
C PRO A 476 -17.41 -18.75 -2.64
N VAL A 477 -18.33 -18.69 -1.68
CA VAL A 477 -18.65 -19.74 -0.74
C VAL A 477 -19.67 -20.69 -1.41
N PRO A 478 -19.31 -21.95 -1.72
CA PRO A 478 -20.18 -22.83 -2.50
C PRO A 478 -21.41 -23.33 -1.72
N THR A 479 -21.27 -23.54 -0.41
CA THR A 479 -22.31 -24.07 0.46
C THR A 479 -22.35 -23.30 1.77
N ALA A 480 -23.57 -23.06 2.29
CA ALA A 480 -23.71 -22.50 3.62
C ALA A 480 -23.13 -23.46 4.67
N GLY A 481 -22.37 -22.92 5.63
CA GLY A 481 -21.74 -23.76 6.64
C GLY A 481 -20.76 -23.00 7.52
N ARG A 482 -20.21 -23.71 8.50
CA ARG A 482 -19.17 -23.16 9.37
C ARG A 482 -17.79 -23.35 8.75
N TYR A 483 -17.05 -22.28 8.71
CA TYR A 483 -15.70 -22.20 8.12
C TYR A 483 -14.71 -21.63 9.09
N LYS A 484 -13.43 -21.85 8.80
CA LYS A 484 -12.30 -21.20 9.44
C LYS A 484 -11.28 -20.75 8.41
N ILE A 485 -10.56 -19.70 8.76
CA ILE A 485 -9.43 -19.21 7.99
C ILE A 485 -8.18 -19.85 8.58
N ARG A 486 -7.37 -20.48 7.76
CA ARG A 486 -6.10 -21.11 8.18
C ARG A 486 -4.93 -20.36 7.58
N VAL A 487 -4.02 -19.93 8.45
CA VAL A 487 -2.68 -19.45 8.10
C VAL A 487 -1.71 -20.60 8.39
N GLN A 488 -0.96 -21.04 7.39
CA GLN A 488 -0.01 -22.15 7.53
C GLN A 488 1.41 -21.68 7.21
N TYR A 489 2.37 -21.96 8.12
CA TYR A 489 3.79 -21.77 7.85
C TYR A 489 4.32 -22.94 7.03
N ARG A 490 4.38 -22.76 5.71
CA ARG A 490 4.67 -23.83 4.74
C ARG A 490 6.14 -24.18 4.68
N GLN A 491 7.02 -23.14 4.57
CA GLN A 491 8.47 -23.36 4.42
C GLN A 491 9.27 -22.28 5.15
N GLN A 492 10.19 -22.72 5.98
CA GLN A 492 11.17 -21.87 6.65
C GLN A 492 12.36 -21.61 5.73
N VAL A 493 12.73 -20.34 5.57
CA VAL A 493 13.91 -19.86 4.86
C VAL A 493 14.86 -19.12 5.82
N ASN A 494 14.32 -18.36 6.75
CA ASN A 494 15.09 -17.56 7.71
C ASN A 494 14.67 -17.86 9.17
N GLU A 495 13.81 -17.06 9.76
CA GLU A 495 13.41 -17.18 11.16
C GLU A 495 12.47 -18.39 11.38
N ALA A 496 12.59 -19.04 12.55
CA ALA A 496 11.71 -20.16 12.92
C ALA A 496 10.28 -19.72 13.25
N SER A 497 10.09 -18.44 13.52
CA SER A 497 8.79 -17.82 13.76
C SER A 497 8.58 -16.66 12.79
N GLN A 498 7.35 -16.51 12.27
CA GLN A 498 7.01 -15.48 11.31
C GLN A 498 5.87 -14.62 11.84
N PRO A 499 6.12 -13.33 12.14
CA PRO A 499 5.06 -12.35 12.35
C PRO A 499 4.27 -12.11 11.05
N TYR A 500 2.97 -12.00 11.17
CA TYR A 500 2.07 -11.73 10.04
C TYR A 500 0.87 -10.89 10.47
N ALA A 501 0.26 -10.21 9.52
CA ALA A 501 -1.06 -9.63 9.67
C ALA A 501 -2.06 -10.38 8.78
N LEU A 502 -3.26 -10.60 9.29
CA LEU A 502 -4.39 -11.17 8.58
C LEU A 502 -5.56 -10.20 8.63
N ALA A 503 -6.20 -9.95 7.50
CA ALA A 503 -7.47 -9.24 7.41
C ALA A 503 -8.49 -10.13 6.68
N TRP A 504 -9.75 -10.11 7.15
CA TRP A 504 -10.81 -10.90 6.53
C TRP A 504 -12.13 -10.14 6.49
N TRP A 505 -12.91 -10.43 5.45
CA TRP A 505 -14.27 -9.95 5.29
C TRP A 505 -15.13 -11.06 4.68
N THR A 506 -16.20 -11.44 5.37
CA THR A 506 -17.10 -12.54 4.99
C THR A 506 -18.55 -12.11 5.14
N VAL A 507 -19.48 -12.89 4.58
CA VAL A 507 -20.93 -12.64 4.70
C VAL A 507 -21.54 -13.77 5.51
N PRO A 508 -22.10 -13.48 6.71
CA PRO A 508 -22.76 -14.48 7.51
C PRO A 508 -24.09 -14.93 6.88
N ALA A 509 -24.44 -16.20 7.09
CA ALA A 509 -25.78 -16.68 6.84
C ALA A 509 -26.73 -16.06 7.89
N GLN A 510 -27.83 -15.49 7.42
CA GLN A 510 -28.89 -14.96 8.27
C GLN A 510 -29.64 -16.06 8.95
#